data_e93217db5045054de2acca8a35303169
#
_entry.id   e93217db5045054de2acca8a35303169
#
_cell.length_a   1.000
_cell.length_b   1.000
_cell.length_c   1.000
_cell.angle_alpha   90.00
_cell.angle_beta   90.00
_cell.angle_gamma   90.00
#
_symmetry.space_group_name_H-M   'P 1'
#
loop_
_entity.id
_entity.type
_entity.pdbx_description
1 polymer ?
#
loop_
_entity_poly.entity_id
_entity_poly.type
_entity_poly.pdbx_seq_one_letter_code
_entity_poly.pdbx_strand_id
1 'polypeptide(L)'
;MAAMVRDLPKEERPREKLLAAGAAALSNTELLAVLLRTGVREGSVLRVAEEVLTLYREKGILAIAQMGARELSAIKGVGPAKAATILAAVELGRRLAMKEAARRTIVHGPADAAHYAMPRLRFESKEHFAVLLLNTKNHVLAMPVISVGTLSASIVHPREVFQAAISHAAASMILVHNHPSGDPTPSSEDIAVTRRMVEAGKVMDIPVLDHIILGDDKFISLKEKGMIQ
;
A
#
# COMPACT_ATOMS: atom_id res chain seq x y z
N MET A 1 -9.97 -33.67 24.82
CA MET A 1 -8.67 -33.32 24.21
C MET A 1 -8.95 -32.75 22.82
N ALA A 2 -8.34 -31.63 22.43
CA ALA A 2 -8.51 -31.12 21.07
C ALA A 2 -7.80 -32.07 20.10
N ALA A 3 -8.47 -32.47 19.01
CA ALA A 3 -7.90 -33.34 17.99
C ALA A 3 -6.66 -32.70 17.39
N MET A 4 -5.58 -33.47 17.25
CA MET A 4 -4.37 -33.01 16.60
C MET A 4 -4.55 -33.10 15.08
N VAL A 5 -3.88 -32.26 14.30
CA VAL A 5 -3.97 -32.29 12.81
C VAL A 5 -3.64 -33.68 12.25
N ARG A 6 -2.74 -34.42 12.88
CA ARG A 6 -2.41 -35.80 12.48
C ARG A 6 -3.56 -36.81 12.66
N ASP A 7 -4.55 -36.48 13.51
CA ASP A 7 -5.71 -37.32 13.79
C ASP A 7 -6.84 -37.10 12.77
N LEU A 8 -6.73 -36.05 11.93
CA LEU A 8 -7.65 -35.79 10.82
C LEU A 8 -7.34 -36.74 9.64
N PRO A 9 -8.36 -37.09 8.82
CA PRO A 9 -8.17 -37.68 7.51
C PRO A 9 -7.16 -36.90 6.70
N LYS A 10 -6.37 -37.59 5.86
CA LYS A 10 -5.24 -36.94 5.15
C LYS A 10 -5.72 -35.77 4.28
N GLU A 11 -6.88 -35.92 3.63
CA GLU A 11 -7.53 -34.93 2.77
C GLU A 11 -8.05 -33.68 3.54
N GLU A 12 -8.31 -33.82 4.85
CA GLU A 12 -8.79 -32.71 5.69
C GLU A 12 -7.66 -31.95 6.40
N ARG A 13 -6.42 -32.44 6.31
CA ARG A 13 -5.29 -31.73 6.89
C ARG A 13 -5.02 -30.47 6.08
N PRO A 14 -4.87 -29.28 6.73
CA PRO A 14 -4.81 -28.00 6.02
C PRO A 14 -3.77 -27.94 4.89
N ARG A 15 -2.60 -28.54 5.08
CA ARG A 15 -1.54 -28.53 4.07
C ARG A 15 -1.87 -29.44 2.87
N GLU A 16 -2.36 -30.64 3.13
CA GLU A 16 -2.76 -31.61 2.13
C GLU A 16 -4.01 -31.12 1.35
N LYS A 17 -4.96 -30.52 2.05
CA LYS A 17 -6.16 -29.88 1.47
C LYS A 17 -5.77 -28.71 0.57
N LEU A 18 -4.81 -27.85 0.99
CA LEU A 18 -4.30 -26.76 0.16
C LEU A 18 -3.67 -27.27 -1.14
N LEU A 19 -2.87 -28.33 -1.07
CA LEU A 19 -2.21 -28.90 -2.24
C LEU A 19 -3.18 -29.61 -3.19
N ALA A 20 -4.24 -30.23 -2.67
CA ALA A 20 -5.21 -30.97 -3.46
C ALA A 20 -6.33 -30.08 -4.04
N ALA A 21 -6.86 -29.14 -3.25
CA ALA A 21 -8.04 -28.36 -3.59
C ALA A 21 -7.78 -26.85 -3.79
N GLY A 22 -6.53 -26.39 -3.57
CA GLY A 22 -6.16 -24.99 -3.69
C GLY A 22 -6.51 -24.14 -2.47
N ALA A 23 -5.95 -22.94 -2.41
CA ALA A 23 -6.08 -22.05 -1.24
C ALA A 23 -7.53 -21.57 -1.00
N ALA A 24 -8.33 -21.42 -2.05
CA ALA A 24 -9.74 -20.97 -1.96
C ALA A 24 -10.64 -21.97 -1.20
N ALA A 25 -10.24 -23.24 -1.10
CA ALA A 25 -10.99 -24.26 -0.38
C ALA A 25 -10.75 -24.24 1.14
N LEU A 26 -9.80 -23.44 1.63
CA LEU A 26 -9.42 -23.39 3.04
C LEU A 26 -10.09 -22.21 3.75
N SER A 27 -10.48 -22.45 5.01
CA SER A 27 -10.89 -21.39 5.92
C SER A 27 -9.68 -20.52 6.34
N ASN A 28 -9.94 -19.32 6.89
CA ASN A 28 -8.87 -18.46 7.43
C ASN A 28 -8.03 -19.17 8.51
N THR A 29 -8.68 -19.98 9.36
CA THR A 29 -8.01 -20.78 10.39
C THR A 29 -7.07 -21.82 9.77
N GLU A 30 -7.52 -22.51 8.72
CA GLU A 30 -6.70 -23.49 8.02
C GLU A 30 -5.53 -22.85 7.28
N LEU A 31 -5.74 -21.71 6.60
CA LEU A 31 -4.66 -20.95 5.95
C LEU A 31 -3.60 -20.50 6.96
N LEU A 32 -4.04 -19.98 8.12
CA LEU A 32 -3.12 -19.58 9.18
C LEU A 32 -2.39 -20.77 9.78
N ALA A 33 -3.07 -21.93 9.94
CA ALA A 33 -2.45 -23.15 10.40
C ALA A 33 -1.35 -23.66 9.44
N VAL A 34 -1.52 -23.49 8.13
CA VAL A 34 -0.48 -23.79 7.13
C VAL A 34 0.74 -22.90 7.34
N LEU A 35 0.57 -21.59 7.59
CA LEU A 35 1.66 -20.65 7.86
C LEU A 35 2.39 -20.97 9.16
N LEU A 36 1.66 -21.30 10.22
CA LEU A 36 2.19 -21.64 11.55
C LEU A 36 2.93 -22.98 11.58
N ARG A 37 2.60 -23.94 10.69
CA ARG A 37 3.18 -25.27 10.49
C ARG A 37 3.02 -26.22 11.67
N THR A 38 3.26 -25.77 12.89
CA THR A 38 3.24 -26.60 14.11
C THR A 38 2.45 -25.91 15.21
N GLY A 39 1.71 -26.70 15.99
CA GLY A 39 1.04 -26.23 17.22
C GLY A 39 2.00 -26.15 18.41
N VAL A 40 1.43 -26.30 19.61
CA VAL A 40 2.15 -26.47 20.89
C VAL A 40 2.12 -27.93 21.33
N ARG A 41 2.98 -28.31 22.32
CA ARG A 41 3.02 -29.69 22.83
C ARG A 41 1.64 -30.25 23.22
N GLU A 42 0.76 -29.42 23.72
CA GLU A 42 -0.56 -29.77 24.27
C GLU A 42 -1.73 -29.32 23.39
N GLY A 43 -1.50 -28.79 22.17
CA GLY A 43 -2.56 -28.24 21.34
C GLY A 43 -2.28 -28.28 19.83
N SER A 44 -3.37 -28.44 19.08
CA SER A 44 -3.35 -28.42 17.61
C SER A 44 -2.92 -27.04 17.09
N VAL A 45 -2.26 -27.03 15.93
CA VAL A 45 -1.96 -25.78 15.21
C VAL A 45 -3.23 -25.03 14.79
N LEU A 46 -4.33 -25.74 14.55
CA LEU A 46 -5.65 -25.14 14.28
C LEU A 46 -6.14 -24.30 15.46
N ARG A 47 -5.96 -24.80 16.69
CA ARG A 47 -6.31 -24.03 17.89
C ARG A 47 -5.47 -22.76 18.05
N VAL A 48 -4.17 -22.85 17.79
CA VAL A 48 -3.29 -21.67 17.82
C VAL A 48 -3.71 -20.67 16.73
N ALA A 49 -4.05 -21.13 15.54
CA ALA A 49 -4.58 -20.28 14.48
C ALA A 49 -5.91 -19.62 14.86
N GLU A 50 -6.79 -20.35 15.52
CA GLU A 50 -8.07 -19.82 16.02
C GLU A 50 -7.85 -18.77 17.11
N GLU A 51 -6.94 -19.00 18.07
CA GLU A 51 -6.56 -18.03 19.10
C GLU A 51 -6.05 -16.72 18.48
N VAL A 52 -5.21 -16.79 17.43
CA VAL A 52 -4.74 -15.59 16.70
C VAL A 52 -5.91 -14.82 16.07
N LEU A 53 -6.85 -15.52 15.42
CA LEU A 53 -8.00 -14.89 14.75
C LEU A 53 -9.04 -14.33 15.73
N THR A 54 -9.13 -14.88 16.93
CA THR A 54 -10.15 -14.49 17.93
C THR A 54 -9.66 -13.39 18.88
N LEU A 55 -8.37 -13.08 18.89
CA LEU A 55 -7.81 -12.05 19.79
C LEU A 55 -8.49 -10.68 19.60
N TYR A 56 -8.97 -10.40 18.39
CA TYR A 56 -9.70 -9.17 18.04
C TYR A 56 -10.99 -9.53 17.27
N ARG A 57 -11.93 -10.20 17.96
CA ARG A 57 -13.17 -10.74 17.35
C ARG A 57 -13.92 -9.78 16.45
N GLU A 58 -13.93 -8.49 16.79
CA GLU A 58 -14.65 -7.46 16.01
C GLU A 58 -13.98 -7.13 14.67
N LYS A 59 -12.68 -7.41 14.50
CA LYS A 59 -11.90 -7.06 13.31
C LYS A 59 -11.63 -8.24 12.37
N GLY A 60 -11.94 -9.47 12.81
CA GLY A 60 -11.71 -10.68 12.02
C GLY A 60 -10.26 -10.78 11.47
N ILE A 61 -10.11 -11.20 10.22
CA ILE A 61 -8.79 -11.35 9.57
C ILE A 61 -8.01 -10.02 9.48
N LEU A 62 -8.69 -8.88 9.46
CA LEU A 62 -8.05 -7.56 9.41
C LEU A 62 -7.22 -7.27 10.66
N ALA A 63 -7.53 -7.90 11.78
CA ALA A 63 -6.74 -7.76 13.00
C ALA A 63 -5.29 -8.19 12.80
N ILE A 64 -5.04 -9.25 12.04
CA ILE A 64 -3.69 -9.76 11.77
C ILE A 64 -2.83 -8.71 11.06
N ALA A 65 -3.44 -7.90 10.17
CA ALA A 65 -2.75 -6.85 9.46
C ALA A 65 -2.30 -5.66 10.35
N GLN A 66 -2.89 -5.54 11.53
CA GLN A 66 -2.61 -4.46 12.49
C GLN A 66 -1.71 -4.90 13.65
N MET A 67 -1.53 -6.22 13.84
CA MET A 67 -0.69 -6.76 14.92
C MET A 67 0.81 -6.55 14.64
N GLY A 68 1.52 -6.12 15.68
CA GLY A 68 2.98 -6.08 15.68
C GLY A 68 3.61 -7.44 16.06
N ALA A 69 4.92 -7.57 15.80
CA ALA A 69 5.68 -8.79 16.12
C ALA A 69 5.59 -9.16 17.62
N ARG A 70 5.57 -8.16 18.51
CA ARG A 70 5.46 -8.37 19.96
C ARG A 70 4.11 -8.95 20.36
N GLU A 71 3.02 -8.43 19.80
CA GLU A 71 1.67 -8.90 20.07
C GLU A 71 1.46 -10.33 19.58
N LEU A 72 1.88 -10.63 18.35
CA LEU A 72 1.83 -11.99 17.82
C LEU A 72 2.67 -12.95 18.66
N SER A 73 3.86 -12.54 19.08
CA SER A 73 4.77 -13.40 19.88
C SER A 73 4.28 -13.63 21.32
N ALA A 74 3.35 -12.83 21.82
CA ALA A 74 2.73 -13.01 23.13
C ALA A 74 1.69 -14.16 23.13
N ILE A 75 1.23 -14.60 21.95
CA ILE A 75 0.27 -15.70 21.82
C ILE A 75 0.98 -17.02 22.06
N LYS A 76 0.44 -17.85 22.96
CA LYS A 76 1.02 -19.18 23.28
C LYS A 76 1.13 -20.03 22.02
N GLY A 77 2.35 -20.37 21.62
CA GLY A 77 2.63 -21.18 20.42
C GLY A 77 2.98 -20.39 19.17
N VAL A 78 2.98 -19.05 19.27
CA VAL A 78 3.47 -18.14 18.24
C VAL A 78 4.75 -17.47 18.72
N GLY A 79 5.90 -18.15 18.49
CA GLY A 79 7.20 -17.54 18.78
C GLY A 79 7.62 -16.54 17.69
N PRO A 80 8.79 -15.86 17.87
CA PRO A 80 9.25 -14.83 16.94
C PRO A 80 9.34 -15.28 15.46
N ALA A 81 9.76 -16.53 15.21
CA ALA A 81 9.85 -17.07 13.86
C ALA A 81 8.47 -17.20 13.19
N LYS A 82 7.45 -17.65 13.94
CA LYS A 82 6.07 -17.74 13.42
C LYS A 82 5.44 -16.37 13.24
N ALA A 83 5.66 -15.43 14.17
CA ALA A 83 5.24 -14.04 14.03
C ALA A 83 5.83 -13.41 12.76
N ALA A 84 7.13 -13.60 12.49
CA ALA A 84 7.77 -13.13 11.28
C ALA A 84 7.14 -13.73 10.01
N THR A 85 6.80 -15.03 10.02
CA THR A 85 6.14 -15.70 8.88
C THR A 85 4.77 -15.09 8.59
N ILE A 86 3.95 -14.85 9.64
CA ILE A 86 2.64 -14.20 9.50
C ILE A 86 2.78 -12.80 8.93
N LEU A 87 3.66 -11.98 9.52
CA LEU A 87 3.87 -10.59 9.09
C LEU A 87 4.38 -10.51 7.65
N ALA A 88 5.28 -11.41 7.25
CA ALA A 88 5.77 -11.47 5.87
C ALA A 88 4.65 -11.85 4.89
N ALA A 89 3.78 -12.81 5.24
CA ALA A 89 2.64 -13.19 4.41
C ALA A 89 1.62 -12.03 4.27
N VAL A 90 1.32 -11.34 5.36
CA VAL A 90 0.43 -10.16 5.37
C VAL A 90 1.01 -9.05 4.50
N GLU A 91 2.29 -8.74 4.64
CA GLU A 91 2.96 -7.70 3.85
C GLU A 91 2.98 -8.04 2.35
N LEU A 92 3.25 -9.30 1.99
CA LEU A 92 3.15 -9.74 0.59
C LEU A 92 1.73 -9.58 0.05
N GLY A 93 0.71 -9.99 0.81
CA GLY A 93 -0.69 -9.81 0.44
C GLY A 93 -1.05 -8.33 0.26
N ARG A 94 -0.59 -7.46 1.17
CA ARG A 94 -0.78 -6.00 1.06
C ARG A 94 -0.15 -5.43 -0.20
N ARG A 95 1.09 -5.82 -0.53
CA ARG A 95 1.78 -5.39 -1.76
C ARG A 95 1.07 -5.85 -3.03
N LEU A 96 0.58 -7.08 -3.05
CA LEU A 96 -0.19 -7.61 -4.18
C LEU A 96 -1.50 -6.83 -4.38
N ALA A 97 -2.26 -6.62 -3.31
CA ALA A 97 -3.51 -5.86 -3.36
C ALA A 97 -3.30 -4.41 -3.81
N MET A 98 -2.24 -3.74 -3.33
CA MET A 98 -1.90 -2.38 -3.77
C MET A 98 -1.52 -2.33 -5.24
N LYS A 99 -0.74 -3.30 -5.74
CA LYS A 99 -0.36 -3.38 -7.15
C LYS A 99 -1.56 -3.63 -8.06
N GLU A 100 -2.50 -4.44 -7.62
CA GLU A 100 -3.73 -4.72 -8.37
C GLU A 100 -4.69 -3.53 -8.36
N ALA A 101 -4.85 -2.86 -7.22
CA ALA A 101 -5.64 -1.63 -7.12
C ALA A 101 -5.07 -0.53 -8.01
N ALA A 102 -3.75 -0.35 -8.04
CA ALA A 102 -3.09 0.60 -8.93
C ALA A 102 -3.40 0.34 -10.40
N ARG A 103 -3.32 -0.94 -10.84
CA ARG A 103 -3.62 -1.32 -12.23
C ARG A 103 -5.07 -1.09 -12.66
N ARG A 104 -6.01 -1.04 -11.72
CA ARG A 104 -7.45 -0.87 -12.00
C ARG A 104 -7.91 0.58 -11.91
N THR A 105 -7.14 1.47 -11.29
CA THR A 105 -7.54 2.87 -11.14
C THR A 105 -7.26 3.64 -12.42
N ILE A 106 -8.33 4.21 -12.99
CA ILE A 106 -8.28 5.16 -14.09
C ILE A 106 -8.47 6.55 -13.51
N VAL A 107 -7.64 7.49 -13.93
CA VAL A 107 -7.72 8.90 -13.50
C VAL A 107 -8.43 9.69 -14.58
N HIS A 108 -9.68 10.11 -14.31
CA HIS A 108 -10.45 10.96 -15.21
C HIS A 108 -10.32 12.44 -14.87
N GLY A 109 -9.93 12.75 -13.63
CA GLY A 109 -9.80 14.12 -13.16
C GLY A 109 -9.04 14.25 -11.83
N PRO A 110 -8.91 15.49 -11.33
CA PRO A 110 -8.15 15.77 -10.11
C PRO A 110 -8.66 15.03 -8.87
N ALA A 111 -9.98 14.85 -8.77
CA ALA A 111 -10.60 14.13 -7.67
C ALA A 111 -10.16 12.67 -7.59
N ASP A 112 -10.03 11.98 -8.75
CA ASP A 112 -9.58 10.58 -8.80
C ASP A 112 -8.12 10.47 -8.35
N ALA A 113 -7.27 11.42 -8.79
CA ALA A 113 -5.87 11.49 -8.39
C ALA A 113 -5.74 11.74 -6.87
N ALA A 114 -6.51 12.70 -6.35
CA ALA A 114 -6.56 12.99 -4.92
C ALA A 114 -7.07 11.79 -4.12
N HIS A 115 -8.15 11.16 -4.55
CA HIS A 115 -8.71 9.97 -3.89
C HIS A 115 -7.73 8.80 -3.85
N TYR A 116 -6.95 8.62 -4.93
CA TYR A 116 -5.91 7.61 -4.97
C TYR A 116 -4.75 7.90 -4.02
N ALA A 117 -4.33 9.16 -3.92
CA ALA A 117 -3.16 9.58 -3.17
C ALA A 117 -3.44 9.81 -1.67
N MET A 118 -4.64 10.31 -1.32
CA MET A 118 -5.04 10.67 0.04
C MET A 118 -4.77 9.57 1.08
N PRO A 119 -5.21 8.30 0.91
CA PRO A 119 -4.97 7.26 1.91
C PRO A 119 -3.49 6.92 2.13
N ARG A 120 -2.62 7.38 1.22
CA ARG A 120 -1.19 7.08 1.23
C ARG A 120 -0.36 8.17 1.87
N LEU A 121 -0.83 9.43 1.80
CA LEU A 121 -0.02 10.59 2.16
C LEU A 121 -0.63 11.47 3.26
N ARG A 122 -1.95 11.42 3.52
CA ARG A 122 -2.60 12.37 4.46
C ARG A 122 -2.10 12.28 5.89
N PHE A 123 -1.66 11.09 6.33
CA PHE A 123 -1.24 10.88 7.72
C PHE A 123 0.28 10.99 7.91
N GLU A 124 0.99 11.36 6.85
CA GLU A 124 2.43 11.55 6.94
C GLU A 124 2.77 12.85 7.68
N SER A 125 3.63 12.74 8.68
CA SER A 125 4.03 13.87 9.54
C SER A 125 5.02 14.84 8.87
N LYS A 126 5.54 14.46 7.70
CA LYS A 126 6.42 15.28 6.86
C LYS A 126 5.78 15.46 5.49
N GLU A 127 6.20 16.49 4.77
CA GLU A 127 5.84 16.63 3.37
C GLU A 127 6.46 15.50 2.55
N HIS A 128 5.64 14.82 1.74
CA HIS A 128 6.04 13.80 0.79
C HIS A 128 5.68 14.29 -0.59
N PHE A 129 6.68 14.42 -1.44
CA PHE A 129 6.47 14.70 -2.85
C PHE A 129 6.50 13.39 -3.63
N ALA A 130 5.38 13.05 -4.25
CA ALA A 130 5.19 11.83 -5.04
C ALA A 130 4.77 12.17 -6.46
N VAL A 131 4.92 11.21 -7.37
CA VAL A 131 4.43 11.32 -8.74
C VAL A 131 3.50 10.17 -9.06
N LEU A 132 2.28 10.48 -9.47
CA LEU A 132 1.31 9.51 -9.95
C LEU A 132 1.55 9.28 -11.44
N LEU A 133 2.09 8.12 -11.77
CA LEU A 133 2.50 7.75 -13.12
C LEU A 133 1.37 7.06 -13.87
N LEU A 134 1.07 7.51 -15.07
CA LEU A 134 -0.07 7.06 -15.87
C LEU A 134 0.37 6.50 -17.22
N ASN A 135 -0.37 5.51 -17.71
CA ASN A 135 -0.23 5.05 -19.10
C ASN A 135 -1.11 5.90 -20.05
N THR A 136 -1.06 5.61 -21.36
CA THR A 136 -1.82 6.30 -22.41
C THR A 136 -3.34 6.26 -22.25
N LYS A 137 -3.86 5.38 -21.38
CA LYS A 137 -5.30 5.26 -21.03
C LYS A 137 -5.61 5.82 -19.64
N ASN A 138 -4.71 6.61 -19.09
CA ASN A 138 -4.79 7.18 -17.74
C ASN A 138 -4.94 6.14 -16.60
N HIS A 139 -4.52 4.89 -16.82
CA HIS A 139 -4.42 3.93 -15.74
C HIS A 139 -3.17 4.22 -14.91
N VAL A 140 -3.33 4.14 -13.59
CA VAL A 140 -2.21 4.30 -12.66
C VAL A 140 -1.24 3.12 -12.82
N LEU A 141 0.02 3.44 -13.09
CA LEU A 141 1.12 2.49 -13.15
C LEU A 141 1.81 2.34 -11.78
N ALA A 142 2.11 3.48 -11.14
CA ALA A 142 2.77 3.56 -9.85
C ALA A 142 2.59 4.95 -9.24
N MET A 143 2.91 5.08 -7.95
CA MET A 143 3.04 6.38 -7.26
C MET A 143 4.29 6.36 -6.38
N PRO A 144 5.50 6.48 -6.94
CA PRO A 144 6.73 6.58 -6.17
C PRO A 144 6.80 7.92 -5.42
N VAL A 145 7.28 7.87 -4.17
CA VAL A 145 7.68 9.06 -3.41
C VAL A 145 9.08 9.44 -3.88
N ILE A 146 9.24 10.68 -4.30
CA ILE A 146 10.50 11.23 -4.83
C ILE A 146 11.31 11.91 -3.74
N SER A 147 10.62 12.64 -2.85
CA SER A 147 11.26 13.38 -1.76
C SER A 147 10.42 13.35 -0.50
N VAL A 148 11.08 13.40 0.66
CA VAL A 148 10.47 13.50 1.99
C VAL A 148 11.16 14.63 2.76
N GLY A 149 10.37 15.58 3.25
CA GLY A 149 10.83 16.77 3.98
C GLY A 149 10.31 18.04 3.31
N THR A 150 10.83 19.21 3.72
CA THR A 150 10.38 20.51 3.21
C THR A 150 10.55 20.58 1.69
N LEU A 151 9.48 20.92 0.97
CA LEU A 151 9.50 21.12 -0.47
C LEU A 151 10.30 22.41 -0.79
N SER A 152 11.49 22.24 -1.34
CA SER A 152 12.18 23.36 -1.97
C SER A 152 12.57 22.98 -3.39
N ALA A 153 12.64 23.97 -4.29
CA ALA A 153 13.04 23.77 -5.68
C ALA A 153 14.45 23.16 -5.84
N SER A 154 15.25 23.16 -4.76
CA SER A 154 16.56 22.53 -4.69
C SER A 154 16.49 21.03 -4.31
N ILE A 155 15.40 20.56 -3.73
CA ILE A 155 15.24 19.18 -3.22
C ILE A 155 14.54 18.29 -4.25
N VAL A 156 13.51 18.82 -4.97
CA VAL A 156 12.81 18.07 -6.01
C VAL A 156 13.45 18.37 -7.37
N HIS A 157 14.31 17.47 -7.82
CA HIS A 157 15.00 17.65 -9.10
C HIS A 157 14.25 16.95 -10.24
N PRO A 158 14.04 17.59 -11.42
CA PRO A 158 13.40 16.97 -12.59
C PRO A 158 14.01 15.61 -12.94
N ARG A 159 15.33 15.47 -12.84
CA ARG A 159 16.03 14.22 -13.14
C ARG A 159 15.45 13.03 -12.36
N GLU A 160 15.14 13.18 -11.06
CA GLU A 160 14.62 12.09 -10.23
C GLU A 160 13.17 11.77 -10.57
N VAL A 161 12.36 12.80 -10.80
CA VAL A 161 10.96 12.67 -11.24
C VAL A 161 10.87 11.93 -12.57
N PHE A 162 11.63 12.37 -13.56
CA PHE A 162 11.58 11.77 -14.91
C PHE A 162 12.29 10.42 -14.98
N GLN A 163 13.30 10.17 -14.15
CA GLN A 163 13.88 8.83 -14.02
C GLN A 163 12.82 7.82 -13.51
N ALA A 164 12.01 8.21 -12.54
CA ALA A 164 10.90 7.37 -12.07
C ALA A 164 9.86 7.15 -13.18
N ALA A 165 9.50 8.20 -13.94
CA ALA A 165 8.55 8.09 -15.03
C ALA A 165 9.04 7.17 -16.15
N ILE A 166 10.29 7.30 -16.58
CA ILE A 166 10.91 6.46 -17.61
C ILE A 166 11.00 5.01 -17.16
N SER A 167 11.43 4.75 -15.91
CA SER A 167 11.56 3.38 -15.39
C SER A 167 10.24 2.63 -15.30
N HIS A 168 9.13 3.35 -15.25
CA HIS A 168 7.77 2.78 -15.25
C HIS A 168 7.08 2.86 -16.62
N ALA A 169 7.79 3.32 -17.67
CA ALA A 169 7.23 3.55 -19.02
C ALA A 169 5.93 4.39 -18.96
N ALA A 170 5.94 5.45 -18.15
CA ALA A 170 4.80 6.34 -17.99
C ALA A 170 4.60 7.19 -19.25
N ALA A 171 3.35 7.33 -19.72
CA ALA A 171 2.97 8.21 -20.81
C ALA A 171 2.70 9.64 -20.33
N SER A 172 2.32 9.80 -19.07
CA SER A 172 2.07 11.10 -18.42
C SER A 172 2.19 10.95 -16.90
N MET A 173 2.16 12.07 -16.18
CA MET A 173 2.19 12.06 -14.72
C MET A 173 1.34 13.16 -14.11
N ILE A 174 0.95 12.97 -12.85
CA ILE A 174 0.39 13.98 -11.97
C ILE A 174 1.32 14.10 -10.76
N LEU A 175 1.71 15.33 -10.43
CA LEU A 175 2.48 15.60 -9.22
C LEU A 175 1.54 15.58 -8.03
N VAL A 176 1.99 15.07 -6.90
CA VAL A 176 1.20 15.00 -5.68
C VAL A 176 2.10 15.29 -4.48
N HIS A 177 1.66 16.16 -3.56
CA HIS A 177 2.28 16.25 -2.25
C HIS A 177 1.25 16.54 -1.16
N ASN A 178 1.58 16.22 0.08
CA ASN A 178 0.77 16.50 1.25
C ASN A 178 1.34 17.67 2.05
N HIS A 179 0.44 18.49 2.61
CA HIS A 179 0.76 19.45 3.64
C HIS A 179 0.40 18.89 5.02
N PRO A 180 1.38 18.60 5.90
CA PRO A 180 1.10 18.13 7.27
C PRO A 180 0.29 19.10 8.12
N SER A 181 0.26 20.39 7.73
CA SER A 181 -0.60 21.41 8.37
C SER A 181 -2.10 21.16 8.16
N GLY A 182 -2.49 20.33 7.18
CA GLY A 182 -3.86 20.08 6.78
C GLY A 182 -4.44 21.13 5.82
N ASP A 183 -3.75 22.24 5.55
CA ASP A 183 -4.17 23.26 4.59
C ASP A 183 -3.51 23.01 3.22
N PRO A 184 -4.27 22.67 2.15
CA PRO A 184 -3.73 22.40 0.82
C PRO A 184 -3.43 23.67 0.01
N THR A 185 -3.44 24.87 0.61
CA THR A 185 -3.13 26.12 -0.11
C THR A 185 -1.70 26.08 -0.66
N PRO A 186 -1.50 26.26 -1.99
CA PRO A 186 -0.19 26.19 -2.61
C PRO A 186 0.73 27.31 -2.16
N SER A 187 1.97 26.98 -1.86
CA SER A 187 3.05 27.93 -1.62
C SER A 187 3.66 28.47 -2.93
N SER A 188 4.49 29.49 -2.85
CA SER A 188 5.28 29.97 -4.00
C SER A 188 6.24 28.92 -4.51
N GLU A 189 6.79 28.11 -3.61
CA GLU A 189 7.70 26.99 -3.90
C GLU A 189 6.99 25.89 -4.68
N ASP A 190 5.76 25.53 -4.32
CA ASP A 190 4.95 24.53 -5.03
C ASP A 190 4.70 24.97 -6.47
N ILE A 191 4.36 26.23 -6.67
CA ILE A 191 4.13 26.79 -8.01
C ILE A 191 5.43 26.78 -8.83
N ALA A 192 6.57 27.14 -8.23
CA ALA A 192 7.85 27.16 -8.90
C ALA A 192 8.31 25.75 -9.31
N VAL A 193 8.21 24.76 -8.39
CA VAL A 193 8.49 23.35 -8.68
C VAL A 193 7.58 22.85 -9.79
N THR A 194 6.30 23.14 -9.74
CA THR A 194 5.33 22.71 -10.75
C THR A 194 5.68 23.22 -12.13
N ARG A 195 5.94 24.51 -12.28
CA ARG A 195 6.34 25.11 -13.57
C ARG A 195 7.58 24.43 -14.15
N ARG A 196 8.59 24.22 -13.30
CA ARG A 196 9.83 23.55 -13.69
C ARG A 196 9.59 22.12 -14.19
N MET A 197 8.67 21.37 -13.55
CA MET A 197 8.32 20.01 -13.96
C MET A 197 7.52 20.00 -15.26
N VAL A 198 6.59 20.94 -15.42
CA VAL A 198 5.82 21.09 -16.68
C VAL A 198 6.74 21.37 -17.87
N GLU A 199 7.71 22.27 -17.73
CA GLU A 199 8.68 22.57 -18.80
C GLU A 199 9.56 21.35 -19.10
N ALA A 200 10.07 20.68 -18.08
CA ALA A 200 10.83 19.45 -18.26
C ALA A 200 9.98 18.35 -18.93
N GLY A 201 8.70 18.25 -18.59
CA GLY A 201 7.76 17.31 -19.19
C GLY A 201 7.57 17.53 -20.70
N LYS A 202 7.53 18.77 -21.14
CA LYS A 202 7.46 19.12 -22.58
C LYS A 202 8.71 18.64 -23.32
N VAL A 203 9.89 18.78 -22.73
CA VAL A 203 11.16 18.35 -23.34
C VAL A 203 11.27 16.82 -23.40
N MET A 204 10.77 16.14 -22.35
CA MET A 204 10.86 14.68 -22.21
C MET A 204 9.72 13.92 -22.90
N ASP A 205 8.74 14.63 -23.48
CA ASP A 205 7.50 14.06 -24.04
C ASP A 205 6.72 13.19 -23.03
N ILE A 206 6.80 13.59 -21.74
CA ILE A 206 6.05 12.99 -20.64
C ILE A 206 5.33 14.13 -19.93
N PRO A 207 4.13 14.52 -20.36
CA PRO A 207 3.44 15.69 -19.84
C PRO A 207 3.06 15.54 -18.36
N VAL A 208 3.21 16.63 -17.62
CA VAL A 208 2.64 16.81 -16.29
C VAL A 208 1.20 17.29 -16.45
N LEU A 209 0.24 16.43 -16.15
CA LEU A 209 -1.19 16.71 -16.35
C LEU A 209 -1.79 17.63 -15.30
N ASP A 210 -1.30 17.53 -14.07
CA ASP A 210 -1.76 18.33 -12.93
C ASP A 210 -0.74 18.28 -11.78
N HIS A 211 -0.98 19.10 -10.74
CA HIS A 211 -0.34 19.00 -9.44
C HIS A 211 -1.42 19.07 -8.35
N ILE A 212 -1.53 18.01 -7.57
CA ILE A 212 -2.51 17.85 -6.49
C ILE A 212 -1.83 18.08 -5.15
N ILE A 213 -2.30 19.05 -4.40
CA ILE A 213 -1.85 19.30 -3.04
C ILE A 213 -2.90 18.76 -2.08
N LEU A 214 -2.48 17.89 -1.17
CA LEU A 214 -3.33 17.21 -0.20
C LEU A 214 -3.25 17.89 1.16
N GLY A 215 -4.40 18.19 1.74
CA GLY A 215 -4.54 18.59 3.12
C GLY A 215 -5.29 17.56 3.95
N ASP A 216 -5.98 17.99 5.01
CA ASP A 216 -6.83 17.11 5.82
C ASP A 216 -8.20 16.95 5.17
N ASP A 217 -8.44 15.82 4.51
CA ASP A 217 -9.65 15.49 3.71
C ASP A 217 -10.00 16.49 2.60
N LYS A 218 -9.04 17.36 2.23
CA LYS A 218 -9.18 18.38 1.18
C LYS A 218 -8.01 18.29 0.22
N PHE A 219 -8.23 18.76 -1.00
CA PHE A 219 -7.14 18.89 -1.98
C PHE A 219 -7.34 20.14 -2.84
N ILE A 220 -6.26 20.58 -3.45
CA ILE A 220 -6.25 21.61 -4.49
C ILE A 220 -5.56 21.04 -5.74
N SER A 221 -6.17 21.27 -6.91
CA SER A 221 -5.58 21.06 -8.22
C SER A 221 -5.03 22.38 -8.73
N LEU A 222 -3.75 22.44 -9.06
CA LEU A 222 -3.15 23.64 -9.63
C LEU A 222 -3.62 23.90 -11.07
N LYS A 223 -4.01 22.85 -11.80
CA LYS A 223 -4.63 22.98 -13.12
C LYS A 223 -6.00 23.66 -13.04
N GLU A 224 -6.88 23.20 -12.14
CA GLU A 224 -8.19 23.84 -11.93
C GLU A 224 -8.08 25.30 -11.45
N LYS A 225 -6.98 25.63 -10.76
CA LYS A 225 -6.65 27.01 -10.39
C LYS A 225 -6.04 27.84 -11.52
N GLY A 226 -5.85 27.25 -12.71
CA GLY A 226 -5.25 27.93 -13.87
C GLY A 226 -3.75 28.22 -13.73
N MET A 227 -3.05 27.54 -12.82
CA MET A 227 -1.63 27.72 -12.55
C MET A 227 -0.74 26.82 -13.42
N ILE A 228 -1.34 25.84 -14.12
CA ILE A 228 -0.73 24.96 -15.13
C ILE A 228 -1.51 25.11 -16.44
N GLN A 229 -0.78 25.27 -17.53
CA GLN A 229 -1.31 25.30 -18.91
C GLN A 229 -0.91 24.04 -19.68
#